data_70da13d113ca9a69ad57fa24e49f591d
#
_entry.id   70da13d113ca9a69ad57fa24e49f591d
#
_cell.length_a   1.000
_cell.length_b   1.000
_cell.length_c   1.000
_cell.angle_alpha   90.00
_cell.angle_beta   90.00
_cell.angle_gamma   90.00
#
_symmetry.space_group_name_H-M   'P 1'
#
loop_
_entity.id
_entity.type
_entity.pdbx_description
1 polymer ?
#
loop_
_entity_poly.entity_id
_entity_poly.type
_entity_poly.pdbx_seq_one_letter_code
_entity_poly.pdbx_strand_id
1 'polypeptide(L)'
;MEDSKRRDAIQQFYLKYGFATRCLHAGEKIGQPKSKAHTNAIFQSSTFIFDNAQEGADLFAARKTGYVYTRMGNPTVLVAEAKLNALEGRDLKLADPDNVRISSLLYSSGMAATSSLCFALLHPGDTLLRGEVLYGSTDHFFVDMLPKFGVKTIVLDTGKPDQVKKAVKANPKAKMIFFETPTNPLLELSDISEIVQTVRAVNPEMVVTVDNTFATPYLQKPLNLGVDVVMHSTTKYLSGHGTIIGGALVTKHEWIKDALFKTMKDVGSCPSPFDCWLLNLGMKTLPIRMDKSCRNAMAVAKYLEKHPKVSKVFYPGLETHPQHALAKRQMSDFGAMVSFEIAGGYDAAVCMMNHVHVFTLAVSLGCVDSLVQHPASMTHAVYTPEARAHAGITDGLIRLSCGIEDEEDLIKDLDHALKACH
;
A
#
# COMPACT_ATOMS: atom_id res chain seq x y z
N MET A 1 15.50 20.78 20.14
CA MET A 1 14.63 21.79 19.48
C MET A 1 15.19 22.25 18.13
N GLU A 2 16.47 22.59 18.03
CA GLU A 2 17.11 23.03 16.77
C GLU A 2 17.16 21.92 15.69
N ASP A 3 17.52 20.69 16.05
CA ASP A 3 17.55 19.54 15.14
C ASP A 3 16.15 19.12 14.65
N SER A 4 15.10 19.22 15.48
CA SER A 4 13.74 18.96 15.07
C SER A 4 13.26 20.01 14.05
N LYS A 5 13.48 21.30 14.34
CA LYS A 5 13.15 22.40 13.42
C LYS A 5 13.92 22.28 12.10
N ARG A 6 15.20 21.86 12.15
CA ARG A 6 16.01 21.64 10.95
C ARG A 6 15.50 20.47 10.12
N ARG A 7 15.05 19.38 10.75
CA ARG A 7 14.44 18.24 10.06
C ARG A 7 13.14 18.65 9.38
N ASP A 8 12.28 19.34 10.09
CA ASP A 8 11.01 19.86 9.55
C ASP A 8 11.26 20.80 8.37
N ALA A 9 12.22 21.72 8.47
CA ALA A 9 12.58 22.64 7.39
C ALA A 9 13.10 21.91 6.15
N ILE A 10 13.94 20.86 6.32
CA ILE A 10 14.42 20.04 5.19
C ILE A 10 13.26 19.29 4.54
N GLN A 11 12.33 18.76 5.31
CA GLN A 11 11.17 18.04 4.81
C GLN A 11 10.24 18.98 4.04
N GLN A 12 9.92 20.14 4.60
CA GLN A 12 9.11 21.19 3.97
C GLN A 12 9.74 21.72 2.68
N PHE A 13 11.08 21.84 2.62
CA PHE A 13 11.79 22.36 1.44
C PHE A 13 11.48 21.57 0.17
N TYR A 14 11.38 20.24 0.25
CA TYR A 14 11.14 19.43 -0.94
C TYR A 14 9.66 19.32 -1.34
N LEU A 15 8.70 19.75 -0.50
CA LEU A 15 7.27 19.72 -0.83
C LEU A 15 6.89 20.57 -2.05
N LYS A 16 7.69 21.60 -2.38
CA LYS A 16 7.48 22.45 -3.56
C LYS A 16 7.94 21.85 -4.88
N TYR A 17 8.69 20.75 -4.86
CA TYR A 17 9.19 20.11 -6.07
C TYR A 17 8.26 19.02 -6.61
N GLY A 18 8.42 18.69 -7.90
CA GLY A 18 7.69 17.60 -8.54
C GLY A 18 7.96 16.24 -7.92
N PHE A 19 7.08 15.28 -8.16
CA PHE A 19 7.11 13.95 -7.52
C PHE A 19 8.45 13.23 -7.70
N ALA A 20 8.98 13.16 -8.93
CA ALA A 20 10.27 12.51 -9.21
C ALA A 20 11.43 13.15 -8.43
N THR A 21 11.47 14.49 -8.32
CA THR A 21 12.48 15.18 -7.52
C THR A 21 12.36 14.84 -6.03
N ARG A 22 11.14 14.71 -5.50
CA ARG A 22 10.92 14.25 -4.12
C ARG A 22 11.39 12.82 -3.91
N CYS A 23 11.13 11.91 -4.86
CA CYS A 23 11.64 10.54 -4.82
C CYS A 23 13.16 10.49 -4.66
N LEU A 24 13.88 11.39 -5.34
CA LEU A 24 15.33 11.42 -5.31
C LEU A 24 15.90 12.09 -4.04
N HIS A 25 15.31 13.19 -3.61
CA HIS A 25 15.96 14.13 -2.67
C HIS A 25 15.29 14.24 -1.30
N ALA A 26 13.97 13.97 -1.17
CA ALA A 26 13.31 14.12 0.11
C ALA A 26 13.88 13.13 1.14
N GLY A 27 14.17 13.61 2.33
CA GLY A 27 14.74 12.82 3.42
C GLY A 27 16.25 12.60 3.35
N GLU A 28 16.89 12.68 2.18
CA GLU A 28 18.30 12.28 1.99
C GLU A 28 19.28 13.02 2.93
N LYS A 29 19.02 14.27 3.28
CA LYS A 29 19.90 15.07 4.15
C LYS A 29 19.61 14.90 5.65
N ILE A 30 18.51 14.26 6.01
CA ILE A 30 18.09 14.10 7.41
C ILE A 30 18.99 13.11 8.15
N GLY A 31 19.33 12.00 7.50
CA GLY A 31 20.13 10.93 8.08
C GLY A 31 21.63 11.02 7.78
N GLN A 32 22.12 12.12 7.15
CA GLN A 32 23.52 12.23 6.78
C GLN A 32 24.39 12.52 8.00
N PRO A 33 25.36 11.65 8.32
CA PRO A 33 26.36 11.93 9.34
C PRO A 33 27.32 13.04 8.87
N LYS A 34 28.19 13.49 9.78
CA LYS A 34 29.25 14.45 9.49
C LYS A 34 30.23 14.01 8.37
N SER A 35 30.17 12.73 7.98
CA SER A 35 31.02 12.13 6.92
C SER A 35 30.83 12.70 5.53
N LYS A 36 29.78 13.50 5.27
CA LYS A 36 29.43 14.05 3.96
C LYS A 36 29.28 12.99 2.84
N ALA A 37 28.96 11.77 3.19
CA ALA A 37 28.69 10.72 2.20
C ALA A 37 27.53 11.14 1.28
N HIS A 38 27.63 10.87 -0.04
CA HIS A 38 26.55 11.17 -0.98
C HIS A 38 25.33 10.28 -0.74
N THR A 39 25.55 8.99 -0.48
CA THR A 39 24.49 8.03 -0.15
C THR A 39 24.30 7.94 1.36
N ASN A 40 23.07 7.78 1.83
CA ASN A 40 22.79 7.62 3.26
C ASN A 40 23.44 6.37 3.83
N ALA A 41 24.03 6.50 5.02
CA ALA A 41 24.61 5.40 5.75
C ALA A 41 23.54 4.48 6.31
N ILE A 42 23.89 3.19 6.48
CA ILE A 42 23.06 2.22 7.18
C ILE A 42 23.49 2.19 8.64
N PHE A 43 22.60 2.59 9.55
CA PHE A 43 22.80 2.50 10.99
C PHE A 43 22.26 1.16 11.51
N GLN A 44 23.00 0.08 11.27
CA GLN A 44 22.61 -1.27 11.71
C GLN A 44 23.05 -1.50 13.17
N SER A 45 22.45 -0.73 14.08
CA SER A 45 22.70 -0.79 15.51
C SER A 45 21.40 -0.95 16.28
N SER A 46 21.39 -1.78 17.32
CA SER A 46 20.21 -1.91 18.20
C SER A 46 20.09 -0.73 19.17
N THR A 47 21.21 -0.15 19.60
CA THR A 47 21.26 0.91 20.62
C THR A 47 22.22 2.00 20.21
N PHE A 48 22.11 3.15 20.88
CA PHE A 48 22.97 4.32 20.68
C PHE A 48 23.60 4.73 21.99
N ILE A 49 24.85 5.21 21.94
CA ILE A 49 25.61 5.65 23.12
C ILE A 49 25.21 7.08 23.50
N PHE A 50 25.33 7.38 24.78
CA PHE A 50 25.14 8.71 25.36
C PHE A 50 26.46 9.28 25.84
N ASP A 51 26.65 10.60 25.75
CA ASP A 51 27.83 11.27 26.25
C ASP A 51 27.93 11.21 27.78
N ASN A 52 26.76 11.16 28.46
CA ASN A 52 26.65 11.04 29.92
C ASN A 52 25.25 10.57 30.34
N ALA A 53 25.08 10.23 31.62
CA ALA A 53 23.81 9.73 32.16
C ALA A 53 22.67 10.75 32.08
N GLN A 54 22.94 12.05 32.19
CA GLN A 54 21.94 13.10 32.07
C GLN A 54 21.39 13.19 30.65
N GLU A 55 22.24 13.07 29.64
CA GLU A 55 21.79 13.00 28.25
C GLU A 55 20.85 11.83 28.03
N GLY A 56 21.19 10.64 28.54
CA GLY A 56 20.28 9.49 28.45
C GLY A 56 18.92 9.78 29.08
N ALA A 57 18.91 10.35 30.28
CA ALA A 57 17.66 10.75 30.97
C ALA A 57 16.84 11.77 30.18
N ASP A 58 17.49 12.73 29.53
CA ASP A 58 16.83 13.77 28.74
C ASP A 58 16.24 13.21 27.45
N LEU A 59 16.91 12.28 26.79
CA LEU A 59 16.40 11.58 25.60
C LEU A 59 15.18 10.72 25.94
N PHE A 60 15.23 9.93 27.01
CA PHE A 60 14.09 9.13 27.45
C PHE A 60 12.88 9.96 27.87
N ALA A 61 13.12 11.11 28.47
CA ALA A 61 12.06 12.07 28.87
C ALA A 61 11.60 12.99 27.71
N ALA A 62 12.09 12.77 26.48
CA ALA A 62 11.82 13.62 25.31
C ALA A 62 12.17 15.11 25.49
N ARG A 63 13.04 15.45 26.47
CA ARG A 63 13.56 16.81 26.65
C ARG A 63 14.63 17.16 25.62
N LYS A 64 15.32 16.13 25.08
CA LYS A 64 16.31 16.24 24.00
C LYS A 64 15.89 15.34 22.84
N THR A 65 16.17 15.76 21.62
CA THR A 65 15.94 14.96 20.41
C THR A 65 17.18 14.13 20.10
N GLY A 66 17.02 12.82 19.86
CA GLY A 66 18.12 11.92 19.53
C GLY A 66 17.64 10.48 19.38
N TYR A 67 18.58 9.56 19.35
CA TYR A 67 18.31 8.14 19.23
C TYR A 67 18.74 7.42 20.52
N VAL A 68 17.96 6.44 20.92
CA VAL A 68 18.17 5.65 22.12
C VAL A 68 18.29 4.17 21.75
N TYR A 69 17.31 3.67 21.02
CA TYR A 69 17.17 2.29 20.64
C TYR A 69 16.42 2.19 19.30
N THR A 70 16.88 1.34 18.39
CA THR A 70 16.37 1.28 17.00
C THR A 70 14.88 1.03 16.92
N ARG A 71 14.29 0.22 17.83
CA ARG A 71 12.83 0.02 17.89
C ARG A 71 12.05 1.33 18.15
N MET A 72 12.68 2.33 18.76
CA MET A 72 12.11 3.63 19.08
C MET A 72 12.44 4.70 18.04
N GLY A 73 13.42 4.46 17.18
CA GLY A 73 13.87 5.36 16.14
C GLY A 73 15.28 5.04 15.66
N ASN A 74 15.50 5.19 14.37
CA ASN A 74 16.80 4.92 13.74
C ASN A 74 17.02 5.90 12.59
N PRO A 75 18.25 6.45 12.40
CA PRO A 75 18.51 7.42 11.33
C PRO A 75 18.16 6.91 9.92
N THR A 76 18.42 5.62 9.64
CA THR A 76 18.12 5.01 8.32
C THR A 76 16.62 4.88 8.10
N VAL A 77 15.86 4.46 9.11
CA VAL A 77 14.40 4.36 9.07
C VAL A 77 13.79 5.74 8.82
N LEU A 78 14.26 6.76 9.56
CA LEU A 78 13.76 8.13 9.43
C LEU A 78 13.92 8.70 8.01
N VAL A 79 14.98 8.35 7.28
CA VAL A 79 15.16 8.78 5.88
C VAL A 79 14.06 8.25 4.98
N ALA A 80 13.71 6.97 5.11
CA ALA A 80 12.66 6.34 4.31
C ALA A 80 11.27 6.87 4.70
N GLU A 81 11.00 7.09 6.00
CA GLU A 81 9.77 7.73 6.48
C GLU A 81 9.63 9.15 5.93
N ALA A 82 10.68 9.98 6.03
CA ALA A 82 10.65 11.33 5.51
C ALA A 82 10.41 11.40 3.99
N LYS A 83 10.96 10.44 3.24
CA LYS A 83 10.69 10.32 1.81
C LYS A 83 9.22 9.98 1.55
N LEU A 84 8.69 8.97 2.23
CA LEU A 84 7.28 8.57 2.06
C LEU A 84 6.32 9.70 2.45
N ASN A 85 6.61 10.46 3.52
CA ASN A 85 5.86 11.66 3.90
C ASN A 85 5.77 12.66 2.73
N ALA A 86 6.90 12.90 2.05
CA ALA A 86 6.95 13.84 0.94
C ALA A 86 6.22 13.34 -0.31
N LEU A 87 6.11 12.02 -0.50
CA LEU A 87 5.40 11.41 -1.63
C LEU A 87 3.89 11.43 -1.41
N GLU A 88 3.40 11.01 -0.24
CA GLU A 88 1.98 11.00 0.12
C GLU A 88 1.43 12.41 0.33
N GLY A 89 2.23 13.32 0.89
CA GLY A 89 1.84 14.71 1.14
C GLY A 89 1.87 15.62 -0.09
N ARG A 90 2.14 15.09 -1.28
CA ARG A 90 2.16 15.91 -2.50
C ARG A 90 0.77 16.50 -2.80
N ASP A 91 0.74 17.80 -3.08
CA ASP A 91 -0.45 18.55 -3.50
C ASP A 91 -1.58 18.56 -2.43
N LEU A 92 -1.27 18.16 -1.19
CA LEU A 92 -2.24 18.25 -0.10
C LEU A 92 -2.55 19.72 0.18
N LYS A 93 -3.78 20.14 -0.15
CA LYS A 93 -4.29 21.46 0.20
C LYS A 93 -4.70 21.43 1.67
N LEU A 94 -3.90 22.07 2.49
CA LEU A 94 -4.12 22.16 3.92
C LEU A 94 -4.73 23.52 4.25
N ALA A 95 -5.64 23.52 5.21
CA ALA A 95 -6.22 24.78 5.74
C ALA A 95 -5.13 25.68 6.35
N ASP A 96 -4.05 25.07 6.85
CA ASP A 96 -2.86 25.74 7.35
C ASP A 96 -1.63 24.91 6.93
N PRO A 97 -0.94 25.31 5.82
CA PRO A 97 0.23 24.58 5.31
C PRO A 97 1.38 24.50 6.30
N ASP A 98 1.46 25.44 7.24
CA ASP A 98 2.56 25.51 8.22
C ASP A 98 2.33 24.57 9.42
N ASN A 99 1.11 24.09 9.64
CA ASN A 99 0.73 23.27 10.78
C ASN A 99 0.38 21.81 10.49
N VAL A 100 0.24 21.39 9.25
CA VAL A 100 -0.06 19.99 8.96
C VAL A 100 1.20 19.23 8.65
N ARG A 101 1.52 18.27 9.53
CA ARG A 101 2.65 17.36 9.38
C ARG A 101 2.14 16.02 8.88
N ILE A 102 2.54 15.64 7.67
CA ILE A 102 2.40 14.25 7.24
C ILE A 102 3.43 13.42 7.99
N SER A 103 2.97 12.34 8.59
CA SER A 103 3.82 11.41 9.32
C SER A 103 3.61 10.00 8.80
N SER A 104 4.69 9.31 8.45
CA SER A 104 4.69 7.87 8.21
C SER A 104 5.44 7.14 9.30
N LEU A 105 4.98 5.93 9.59
CA LEU A 105 5.67 4.94 10.40
C LEU A 105 5.88 3.69 9.55
N LEU A 106 7.10 3.17 9.55
CA LEU A 106 7.45 1.96 8.84
C LEU A 106 7.38 0.74 9.76
N TYR A 107 7.00 -0.40 9.19
CA TYR A 107 6.73 -1.65 9.89
C TYR A 107 7.46 -2.82 9.21
N SER A 108 7.65 -3.91 9.95
CA SER A 108 8.31 -5.13 9.47
C SER A 108 7.54 -5.87 8.36
N SER A 109 6.26 -5.58 8.16
CA SER A 109 5.43 -6.10 7.07
C SER A 109 4.17 -5.27 6.87
N GLY A 110 3.46 -5.44 5.75
CA GLY A 110 2.13 -4.87 5.56
C GLY A 110 1.15 -5.31 6.64
N MET A 111 1.17 -6.59 7.01
CA MET A 111 0.32 -7.11 8.09
C MET A 111 0.70 -6.54 9.47
N ALA A 112 1.99 -6.28 9.73
CA ALA A 112 2.42 -5.59 10.94
C ALA A 112 1.89 -4.15 10.99
N ALA A 113 1.81 -3.45 9.85
CA ALA A 113 1.17 -2.16 9.75
C ALA A 113 -0.34 -2.24 10.02
N THR A 114 -1.05 -3.15 9.34
CA THR A 114 -2.51 -3.33 9.51
C THR A 114 -2.88 -3.71 10.94
N SER A 115 -2.17 -4.68 11.56
CA SER A 115 -2.43 -5.10 12.93
C SER A 115 -2.12 -3.99 13.94
N SER A 116 -1.00 -3.26 13.76
CA SER A 116 -0.65 -2.13 14.60
C SER A 116 -1.67 -0.99 14.52
N LEU A 117 -2.24 -0.72 13.34
CA LEU A 117 -3.32 0.24 13.19
C LEU A 117 -4.54 -0.15 14.02
N CYS A 118 -4.96 -1.41 13.93
CA CYS A 118 -6.11 -1.90 14.67
C CYS A 118 -5.87 -1.87 16.19
N PHE A 119 -4.71 -2.34 16.65
CA PHE A 119 -4.37 -2.31 18.09
C PHE A 119 -4.17 -0.90 18.64
N ALA A 120 -3.80 0.06 17.79
CA ALA A 120 -3.65 1.46 18.20
C ALA A 120 -4.98 2.18 18.36
N LEU A 121 -5.98 1.87 17.51
CA LEU A 121 -7.18 2.69 17.37
C LEU A 121 -8.49 1.98 17.76
N LEU A 122 -8.48 0.64 17.94
CA LEU A 122 -9.66 -0.14 18.28
C LEU A 122 -9.53 -0.75 19.68
N HIS A 123 -10.64 -0.73 20.43
CA HIS A 123 -10.74 -1.29 21.76
C HIS A 123 -11.85 -2.37 21.81
N PRO A 124 -11.87 -3.22 22.83
CA PRO A 124 -12.97 -4.17 23.02
C PRO A 124 -14.34 -3.46 23.03
N GLY A 125 -15.26 -3.95 22.21
CA GLY A 125 -16.59 -3.35 21.99
C GLY A 125 -16.68 -2.42 20.78
N ASP A 126 -15.56 -2.00 20.19
CA ASP A 126 -15.57 -1.18 18.99
C ASP A 126 -15.99 -1.96 17.74
N THR A 127 -16.43 -1.21 16.73
CA THR A 127 -16.85 -1.74 15.44
C THR A 127 -15.94 -1.22 14.34
N LEU A 128 -15.41 -2.14 13.52
CA LEU A 128 -14.71 -1.89 12.28
C LEU A 128 -15.65 -2.19 11.10
N LEU A 129 -15.88 -1.20 10.23
CA LEU A 129 -16.45 -1.41 8.90
C LEU A 129 -15.30 -1.80 7.95
N ARG A 130 -15.49 -2.83 7.14
CA ARG A 130 -14.43 -3.26 6.24
C ARG A 130 -14.94 -3.60 4.85
N GLY A 131 -14.11 -3.36 3.82
CA GLY A 131 -14.39 -3.80 2.47
C GLY A 131 -14.59 -5.31 2.39
N GLU A 132 -15.46 -5.75 1.49
CA GLU A 132 -15.73 -7.17 1.24
C GLU A 132 -14.52 -7.87 0.65
N VAL A 133 -13.85 -7.21 -0.30
CA VAL A 133 -12.66 -7.73 -1.00
C VAL A 133 -11.43 -7.05 -0.42
N LEU A 134 -10.59 -7.83 0.25
CA LEU A 134 -9.33 -7.41 0.86
C LEU A 134 -8.24 -8.46 0.58
N TYR A 135 -6.98 -8.08 0.78
CA TYR A 135 -5.88 -9.04 0.81
C TYR A 135 -6.19 -10.17 1.82
N GLY A 136 -5.99 -11.44 1.41
CA GLY A 136 -6.46 -12.60 2.18
C GLY A 136 -6.02 -12.62 3.64
N SER A 137 -4.77 -12.22 3.96
CA SER A 137 -4.33 -12.17 5.37
C SER A 137 -4.98 -11.02 6.14
N THR A 138 -5.32 -9.91 5.49
CA THR A 138 -6.07 -8.80 6.12
C THR A 138 -7.48 -9.24 6.43
N ASP A 139 -8.14 -9.92 5.49
CA ASP A 139 -9.47 -10.50 5.68
C ASP A 139 -9.49 -11.47 6.86
N HIS A 140 -8.59 -12.46 6.85
CA HIS A 140 -8.45 -13.43 7.93
C HIS A 140 -8.17 -12.76 9.29
N PHE A 141 -7.32 -11.75 9.34
CA PHE A 141 -7.04 -11.00 10.55
C PHE A 141 -8.30 -10.31 11.09
N PHE A 142 -9.12 -9.73 10.21
CA PHE A 142 -10.35 -9.03 10.61
C PHE A 142 -11.47 -9.99 11.02
N VAL A 143 -11.55 -11.16 10.41
CA VAL A 143 -12.63 -12.12 10.67
C VAL A 143 -12.31 -13.05 11.84
N ASP A 144 -11.07 -13.54 11.94
CA ASP A 144 -10.71 -14.59 12.89
C ASP A 144 -9.92 -14.10 14.11
N MET A 145 -9.14 -13.03 13.95
CA MET A 145 -8.29 -12.55 15.03
C MET A 145 -8.89 -11.38 15.81
N LEU A 146 -9.34 -10.31 15.14
CA LEU A 146 -9.88 -9.14 15.83
C LEU A 146 -11.08 -9.47 16.75
N PRO A 147 -12.01 -10.37 16.41
CA PRO A 147 -13.08 -10.75 17.31
C PRO A 147 -12.60 -11.35 18.64
N LYS A 148 -11.43 -12.01 18.67
CA LYS A 148 -10.83 -12.53 19.92
C LYS A 148 -10.39 -11.42 20.87
N PHE A 149 -10.21 -10.21 20.36
CA PHE A 149 -9.92 -9.00 21.12
C PHE A 149 -11.17 -8.14 21.36
N GLY A 150 -12.36 -8.67 21.10
CA GLY A 150 -13.64 -8.00 21.35
C GLY A 150 -14.02 -6.95 20.31
N VAL A 151 -13.36 -6.87 19.18
CA VAL A 151 -13.69 -5.95 18.08
C VAL A 151 -14.67 -6.60 17.12
N LYS A 152 -15.80 -5.94 16.86
CA LYS A 152 -16.78 -6.39 15.87
C LYS A 152 -16.40 -5.92 14.47
N THR A 153 -16.45 -6.81 13.48
CA THR A 153 -16.24 -6.45 12.07
C THR A 153 -17.54 -6.54 11.28
N ILE A 154 -17.76 -5.58 10.39
CA ILE A 154 -18.92 -5.55 9.50
C ILE A 154 -18.42 -5.39 8.07
N VAL A 155 -18.82 -6.35 7.24
CA VAL A 155 -18.45 -6.41 5.82
C VAL A 155 -19.40 -5.56 4.99
N LEU A 156 -18.86 -4.85 3.99
CA LEU A 156 -19.64 -4.13 3.00
C LEU A 156 -18.89 -4.03 1.66
N ASP A 157 -19.65 -4.03 0.59
CA ASP A 157 -19.10 -3.75 -0.74
C ASP A 157 -18.82 -2.26 -0.89
N THR A 158 -17.54 -1.88 -0.81
CA THR A 158 -17.10 -0.48 -0.89
C THR A 158 -17.10 0.07 -2.32
N GLY A 159 -17.23 -0.79 -3.31
CA GLY A 159 -17.48 -0.41 -4.71
C GLY A 159 -18.92 0.05 -4.98
N LYS A 160 -19.83 -0.14 -3.99
CA LYS A 160 -21.24 0.25 -4.09
C LYS A 160 -21.60 1.36 -3.09
N PRO A 161 -21.70 2.61 -3.52
CA PRO A 161 -21.95 3.76 -2.64
C PRO A 161 -23.17 3.61 -1.74
N ASP A 162 -24.25 3.02 -2.24
CA ASP A 162 -25.48 2.83 -1.43
C ASP A 162 -25.28 1.83 -0.29
N GLN A 163 -24.46 0.79 -0.49
CA GLN A 163 -24.09 -0.12 0.60
C GLN A 163 -23.26 0.58 1.65
N VAL A 164 -22.30 1.42 1.24
CA VAL A 164 -21.50 2.24 2.16
C VAL A 164 -22.41 3.16 2.98
N LYS A 165 -23.32 3.91 2.33
CA LYS A 165 -24.28 4.79 2.99
C LYS A 165 -25.15 4.05 4.02
N LYS A 166 -25.65 2.87 3.63
CA LYS A 166 -26.47 2.02 4.51
C LYS A 166 -25.66 1.53 5.72
N ALA A 167 -24.46 1.00 5.49
CA ALA A 167 -23.61 0.46 6.55
C ALA A 167 -23.18 1.53 7.56
N VAL A 168 -22.72 2.70 7.06
CA VAL A 168 -22.29 3.82 7.90
C VAL A 168 -23.46 4.36 8.74
N LYS A 169 -24.64 4.55 8.14
CA LYS A 169 -25.84 5.00 8.86
C LYS A 169 -26.32 4.00 9.90
N ALA A 170 -26.22 2.70 9.62
CA ALA A 170 -26.60 1.65 10.56
C ALA A 170 -25.58 1.49 11.71
N ASN A 171 -24.37 1.98 11.55
CA ASN A 171 -23.27 1.87 12.52
C ASN A 171 -22.62 3.23 12.83
N PRO A 172 -23.37 4.22 13.34
CA PRO A 172 -22.87 5.58 13.52
C PRO A 172 -21.76 5.69 14.60
N LYS A 173 -21.59 4.65 15.41
CA LYS A 173 -20.55 4.57 16.45
C LYS A 173 -19.33 3.74 16.00
N ALA A 174 -19.30 3.26 14.74
CA ALA A 174 -18.13 2.57 14.23
C ALA A 174 -16.89 3.48 14.32
N LYS A 175 -15.76 2.90 14.69
CA LYS A 175 -14.51 3.65 14.92
C LYS A 175 -13.68 3.82 13.67
N MET A 176 -13.76 2.86 12.75
CA MET A 176 -12.94 2.85 11.55
C MET A 176 -13.71 2.22 10.38
N ILE A 177 -13.43 2.70 9.18
CA ILE A 177 -13.69 2.00 7.93
C ILE A 177 -12.34 1.72 7.26
N PHE A 178 -12.12 0.46 6.84
CA PHE A 178 -10.91 0.02 6.15
C PHE A 178 -11.30 -0.61 4.81
N PHE A 179 -10.68 -0.17 3.73
CA PHE A 179 -10.90 -0.73 2.40
C PHE A 179 -9.65 -0.66 1.52
N GLU A 180 -9.66 -1.45 0.46
CA GLU A 180 -8.60 -1.56 -0.54
C GLU A 180 -9.12 -1.06 -1.89
N THR A 181 -8.33 -0.26 -2.60
CA THR A 181 -8.69 0.21 -3.94
C THR A 181 -7.46 0.62 -4.76
N PRO A 182 -7.23 0.00 -5.97
CA PRO A 182 -7.98 -1.12 -6.57
C PRO A 182 -7.89 -2.41 -5.75
N THR A 183 -8.93 -3.26 -5.80
CA THR A 183 -8.99 -4.51 -5.05
C THR A 183 -8.14 -5.62 -5.67
N ASN A 184 -7.75 -6.60 -4.87
CA ASN A 184 -7.07 -7.82 -5.30
C ASN A 184 -8.05 -9.03 -5.24
N PRO A 185 -8.29 -9.78 -6.34
CA PRO A 185 -7.59 -9.73 -7.62
C PRO A 185 -8.34 -9.01 -8.75
N LEU A 186 -9.58 -8.58 -8.57
CA LEU A 186 -10.47 -8.14 -9.66
C LEU A 186 -10.30 -6.67 -10.06
N LEU A 187 -9.47 -5.91 -9.35
CA LEU A 187 -9.16 -4.52 -9.63
C LEU A 187 -10.38 -3.58 -9.61
N GLU A 188 -11.38 -3.93 -8.80
CA GLU A 188 -12.52 -3.08 -8.55
C GLU A 188 -12.11 -1.84 -7.76
N LEU A 189 -12.79 -0.72 -8.03
CA LEU A 189 -12.49 0.54 -7.37
C LEU A 189 -13.60 0.96 -6.40
N SER A 190 -13.16 1.58 -5.33
CA SER A 190 -14.02 2.30 -4.40
C SER A 190 -13.84 3.81 -4.62
N ASP A 191 -14.92 4.57 -4.69
CA ASP A 191 -14.86 6.04 -4.75
C ASP A 191 -14.48 6.58 -3.38
N ILE A 192 -13.19 6.88 -3.22
CA ILE A 192 -12.63 7.36 -1.95
C ILE A 192 -13.34 8.63 -1.48
N SER A 193 -13.56 9.59 -2.38
CA SER A 193 -14.18 10.86 -2.04
C SER A 193 -15.61 10.69 -1.55
N GLU A 194 -16.39 9.83 -2.21
CA GLU A 194 -17.78 9.55 -1.82
C GLU A 194 -17.84 8.82 -0.47
N ILE A 195 -16.95 7.85 -0.23
CA ILE A 195 -16.85 7.16 1.07
C ILE A 195 -16.52 8.15 2.17
N VAL A 196 -15.49 9.00 1.99
CA VAL A 196 -15.11 10.01 2.95
C VAL A 196 -16.29 10.96 3.26
N GLN A 197 -16.95 11.50 2.24
CA GLN A 197 -18.11 12.38 2.42
C GLN A 197 -19.24 11.68 3.18
N THR A 198 -19.53 10.43 2.84
CA THR A 198 -20.54 9.62 3.51
C THR A 198 -20.21 9.41 4.99
N VAL A 199 -18.97 9.08 5.31
CA VAL A 199 -18.51 8.88 6.69
C VAL A 199 -18.60 10.19 7.47
N ARG A 200 -18.07 11.30 6.93
CA ARG A 200 -18.06 12.60 7.60
C ARG A 200 -19.47 13.15 7.88
N ALA A 201 -20.42 12.84 7.00
CA ALA A 201 -21.81 13.25 7.21
C ALA A 201 -22.52 12.53 8.37
N VAL A 202 -22.03 11.36 8.79
CA VAL A 202 -22.63 10.55 9.86
C VAL A 202 -21.79 10.57 11.14
N ASN A 203 -20.49 10.36 11.00
CA ASN A 203 -19.54 10.34 12.11
C ASN A 203 -18.20 10.96 11.68
N PRO A 204 -17.95 12.24 11.95
CA PRO A 204 -16.68 12.91 11.64
C PRO A 204 -15.46 12.28 12.31
N GLU A 205 -15.63 11.59 13.44
CA GLU A 205 -14.57 10.96 14.23
C GLU A 205 -14.19 9.55 13.73
N MET A 206 -14.99 8.97 12.81
CA MET A 206 -14.69 7.64 12.25
C MET A 206 -13.45 7.74 11.37
N VAL A 207 -12.41 6.96 11.68
CA VAL A 207 -11.16 6.92 10.91
C VAL A 207 -11.39 6.23 9.57
N VAL A 208 -11.06 6.91 8.48
CA VAL A 208 -11.11 6.36 7.12
C VAL A 208 -9.71 5.90 6.74
N THR A 209 -9.55 4.60 6.50
CA THR A 209 -8.28 3.98 6.12
C THR A 209 -8.37 3.32 4.75
N VAL A 210 -7.38 3.57 3.92
CA VAL A 210 -7.24 2.98 2.58
C VAL A 210 -5.92 2.22 2.47
N ASP A 211 -5.98 0.96 2.03
CA ASP A 211 -4.81 0.27 1.51
C ASP A 211 -4.56 0.73 0.06
N ASN A 212 -3.47 1.48 -0.13
CA ASN A 212 -3.08 2.08 -1.40
C ASN A 212 -1.90 1.34 -2.08
N THR A 213 -1.67 0.10 -1.69
CA THR A 213 -0.51 -0.70 -2.13
C THR A 213 -0.43 -0.83 -3.65
N PHE A 214 -1.56 -1.06 -4.34
CA PHE A 214 -1.60 -1.26 -5.79
C PHE A 214 -1.35 0.01 -6.59
N ALA A 215 -1.91 1.12 -6.11
CA ALA A 215 -1.81 2.40 -6.81
C ALA A 215 -0.53 3.18 -6.46
N THR A 216 0.00 3.04 -5.25
CA THR A 216 1.12 3.83 -4.73
C THR A 216 0.80 5.33 -4.63
N PRO A 217 1.59 6.14 -3.92
CA PRO A 217 1.40 7.60 -3.92
C PRO A 217 1.69 8.26 -5.28
N TYR A 218 2.22 7.49 -6.24
CA TYR A 218 2.44 7.98 -7.60
C TYR A 218 1.14 8.10 -8.40
N LEU A 219 0.30 7.07 -8.34
CA LEU A 219 -0.94 7.02 -9.12
C LEU A 219 -2.17 7.52 -8.36
N GLN A 220 -2.24 7.35 -7.05
CA GLN A 220 -3.39 7.69 -6.23
C GLN A 220 -2.96 8.33 -4.90
N LYS A 221 -3.67 9.38 -4.48
CA LYS A 221 -3.33 10.16 -3.29
C LYS A 221 -4.50 10.26 -2.34
N PRO A 222 -4.74 9.22 -1.53
CA PRO A 222 -5.93 9.16 -0.68
C PRO A 222 -6.01 10.27 0.37
N LEU A 223 -4.89 10.76 0.91
CA LEU A 223 -4.89 11.89 1.85
C LEU A 223 -5.51 13.15 1.24
N ASN A 224 -5.30 13.40 -0.06
CA ASN A 224 -5.87 14.53 -0.78
C ASN A 224 -7.39 14.37 -1.00
N LEU A 225 -7.89 13.14 -0.94
CA LEU A 225 -9.30 12.80 -1.04
C LEU A 225 -10.01 12.73 0.32
N GLY A 226 -9.31 13.10 1.41
CA GLY A 226 -9.87 13.23 2.75
C GLY A 226 -9.67 12.01 3.66
N VAL A 227 -8.94 10.99 3.23
CA VAL A 227 -8.59 9.82 4.05
C VAL A 227 -7.73 10.23 5.26
N ASP A 228 -7.86 9.53 6.36
CA ASP A 228 -7.10 9.79 7.60
C ASP A 228 -5.81 9.00 7.66
N VAL A 229 -5.85 7.74 7.21
CA VAL A 229 -4.69 6.84 7.22
C VAL A 229 -4.56 6.14 5.86
N VAL A 230 -3.37 6.21 5.28
CA VAL A 230 -3.01 5.43 4.11
C VAL A 230 -2.09 4.29 4.54
N MET A 231 -2.45 3.08 4.18
CA MET A 231 -1.65 1.87 4.38
C MET A 231 -0.92 1.49 3.10
N HIS A 232 0.30 1.00 3.23
CA HIS A 232 1.06 0.39 2.15
C HIS A 232 1.77 -0.89 2.61
N SER A 233 1.72 -1.93 1.80
CA SER A 233 2.74 -2.95 1.81
C SER A 233 3.96 -2.42 1.03
N THR A 234 4.99 -1.99 1.75
CA THR A 234 6.23 -1.48 1.12
C THR A 234 7.02 -2.58 0.40
N THR A 235 6.68 -3.84 0.66
CA THR A 235 7.14 -5.04 -0.06
C THR A 235 6.96 -4.93 -1.58
N LYS A 236 5.91 -4.19 -2.02
CA LYS A 236 5.41 -4.15 -3.40
C LYS A 236 6.09 -3.02 -4.20
N TYR A 237 5.36 -2.26 -4.97
CA TYR A 237 5.87 -1.20 -5.85
C TYR A 237 6.80 -0.18 -5.17
N LEU A 238 6.60 0.14 -3.89
CA LEU A 238 7.46 1.10 -3.20
C LEU A 238 8.92 0.63 -3.14
N SER A 239 9.15 -0.63 -2.80
CA SER A 239 10.46 -1.28 -2.92
C SER A 239 10.79 -1.64 -4.38
N GLY A 240 9.87 -2.30 -5.06
CA GLY A 240 9.91 -2.60 -6.48
C GLY A 240 10.89 -3.67 -6.95
N HIS A 241 11.62 -4.33 -6.06
CA HIS A 241 12.70 -5.26 -6.42
C HIS A 241 12.56 -6.65 -5.80
N GLY A 242 11.45 -6.95 -5.11
CA GLY A 242 11.21 -8.26 -4.51
C GLY A 242 12.19 -8.65 -3.38
N THR A 243 12.93 -7.70 -2.81
CA THR A 243 14.06 -7.95 -1.90
C THR A 243 13.72 -7.75 -0.42
N ILE A 244 12.60 -7.08 -0.11
CA ILE A 244 12.22 -6.78 1.27
C ILE A 244 10.77 -7.19 1.57
N ILE A 245 10.49 -7.37 2.85
CA ILE A 245 9.14 -7.38 3.40
C ILE A 245 9.01 -6.14 4.29
N GLY A 246 7.93 -5.38 4.11
CA GLY A 246 7.71 -4.17 4.91
C GLY A 246 6.30 -3.62 4.78
N GLY A 247 5.96 -2.72 5.68
CA GLY A 247 4.70 -1.99 5.69
C GLY A 247 4.89 -0.53 6.06
N ALA A 248 3.88 0.27 5.76
CA ALA A 248 3.84 1.67 6.17
C ALA A 248 2.41 2.11 6.49
N LEU A 249 2.28 3.01 7.46
CA LEU A 249 1.08 3.79 7.73
C LEU A 249 1.43 5.26 7.61
N VAL A 250 0.63 6.00 6.87
CA VAL A 250 0.82 7.43 6.65
C VAL A 250 -0.43 8.18 7.09
N THR A 251 -0.27 9.22 7.89
CA THR A 251 -1.38 10.02 8.42
C THR A 251 -1.02 11.51 8.47
N LYS A 252 -2.07 12.35 8.42
CA LYS A 252 -1.99 13.80 8.66
C LYS A 252 -2.39 14.20 10.09
N HIS A 253 -2.77 13.23 10.94
CA HIS A 253 -3.25 13.46 12.30
C HIS A 253 -2.18 13.08 13.32
N GLU A 254 -1.75 14.04 14.13
CA GLU A 254 -0.71 13.82 15.15
C GLU A 254 -1.14 12.79 16.19
N TRP A 255 -2.40 12.83 16.65
CA TRP A 255 -2.90 11.87 17.62
C TRP A 255 -2.89 10.42 17.11
N ILE A 256 -3.16 10.20 15.79
CA ILE A 256 -3.04 8.87 15.17
C ILE A 256 -1.58 8.44 15.15
N LYS A 257 -0.71 9.31 14.68
CA LYS A 257 0.76 9.06 14.63
C LYS A 257 1.28 8.67 16.02
N ASP A 258 0.86 9.37 17.09
CA ASP A 258 1.31 9.09 18.45
C ASP A 258 0.78 7.74 18.97
N ALA A 259 -0.49 7.41 18.69
CA ALA A 259 -1.07 6.10 19.00
C ALA A 259 -0.35 4.97 18.28
N LEU A 260 -0.08 5.14 16.97
CA LEU A 260 0.65 4.18 16.14
C LEU A 260 2.09 3.99 16.63
N PHE A 261 2.79 5.07 16.95
CA PHE A 261 4.17 5.00 17.47
C PHE A 261 4.24 4.27 18.80
N LYS A 262 3.31 4.55 19.74
CA LYS A 262 3.22 3.86 21.02
C LYS A 262 3.00 2.37 20.81
N THR A 263 2.06 1.99 19.96
CA THR A 263 1.77 0.58 19.65
C THR A 263 2.97 -0.12 19.00
N MET A 264 3.59 0.50 17.98
CA MET A 264 4.78 -0.05 17.32
C MET A 264 5.92 -0.28 18.31
N LYS A 265 6.18 0.70 19.18
CA LYS A 265 7.22 0.62 20.20
C LYS A 265 6.98 -0.53 21.19
N ASP A 266 5.73 -0.71 21.64
CA ASP A 266 5.40 -1.66 22.70
C ASP A 266 5.17 -3.09 22.15
N VAL A 267 4.55 -3.24 20.97
CA VAL A 267 4.33 -4.52 20.28
C VAL A 267 5.59 -5.00 19.54
N GLY A 268 6.45 -4.08 19.08
CA GLY A 268 7.73 -4.43 18.47
C GLY A 268 7.70 -4.68 16.96
N SER A 269 6.67 -4.24 16.26
CA SER A 269 6.48 -4.41 14.81
C SER A 269 7.39 -3.49 13.94
N CYS A 270 8.52 -3.04 14.47
CA CYS A 270 9.46 -2.13 13.81
C CYS A 270 10.20 -2.79 12.63
N PRO A 271 10.59 -2.02 11.60
CA PRO A 271 11.32 -2.53 10.45
C PRO A 271 12.82 -2.68 10.73
N SER A 272 13.52 -3.46 9.89
CA SER A 272 14.97 -3.51 9.82
C SER A 272 15.53 -2.23 9.19
N PRO A 273 16.61 -1.61 9.73
CA PRO A 273 17.28 -0.49 9.08
C PRO A 273 17.78 -0.82 7.67
N PHE A 274 18.28 -2.05 7.45
CA PHE A 274 18.72 -2.48 6.12
C PHE A 274 17.57 -2.52 5.11
N ASP A 275 16.41 -3.06 5.50
CA ASP A 275 15.23 -3.06 4.63
C ASP A 275 14.73 -1.65 4.33
N CYS A 276 14.79 -0.74 5.30
CA CYS A 276 14.46 0.67 5.09
C CYS A 276 15.45 1.36 4.14
N TRP A 277 16.72 0.99 4.16
CA TRP A 277 17.69 1.48 3.20
C TRP A 277 17.39 1.00 1.78
N LEU A 278 17.08 -0.30 1.60
CA LEU A 278 16.63 -0.85 0.32
C LEU A 278 15.32 -0.20 -0.16
N LEU A 279 14.37 0.00 0.74
CA LEU A 279 13.13 0.72 0.44
C LEU A 279 13.40 2.15 -0.06
N ASN A 280 14.33 2.86 0.61
CA ASN A 280 14.72 4.20 0.17
C ASN A 280 15.30 4.20 -1.25
N LEU A 281 16.10 3.21 -1.61
CA LEU A 281 16.61 3.03 -2.98
C LEU A 281 15.48 2.76 -3.97
N GLY A 282 14.56 1.84 -3.63
CA GLY A 282 13.42 1.49 -4.47
C GLY A 282 12.52 2.70 -4.76
N MET A 283 12.22 3.51 -3.75
CA MET A 283 11.40 4.71 -3.92
C MET A 283 12.04 5.76 -4.87
N LYS A 284 13.36 5.79 -5.02
CA LYS A 284 14.04 6.72 -5.93
C LYS A 284 13.66 6.51 -7.41
N THR A 285 13.32 5.29 -7.78
CA THR A 285 12.98 4.91 -9.15
C THR A 285 11.48 4.66 -9.34
N LEU A 286 10.65 4.92 -8.32
CA LEU A 286 9.22 4.64 -8.38
C LEU A 286 8.53 5.23 -9.62
N PRO A 287 8.74 6.51 -10.01
CA PRO A 287 8.03 7.09 -11.15
C PRO A 287 8.32 6.34 -12.46
N ILE A 288 9.60 6.14 -12.79
CA ILE A 288 10.00 5.49 -14.05
C ILE A 288 9.57 4.03 -14.12
N ARG A 289 9.53 3.33 -12.98
CA ARG A 289 9.02 1.97 -12.91
C ARG A 289 7.50 1.94 -13.12
N MET A 290 6.77 2.80 -12.44
CA MET A 290 5.31 2.87 -12.59
C MET A 290 4.90 3.26 -14.00
N ASP A 291 5.54 4.26 -14.61
CA ASP A 291 5.25 4.67 -16.00
C ASP A 291 5.43 3.51 -16.98
N LYS A 292 6.54 2.78 -16.87
CA LYS A 292 6.82 1.64 -17.77
C LYS A 292 5.89 0.46 -17.49
N SER A 293 5.66 0.12 -16.22
CA SER A 293 4.79 -0.98 -15.83
C SER A 293 3.32 -0.73 -16.20
N CYS A 294 2.80 0.50 -16.03
CA CYS A 294 1.44 0.87 -16.44
C CYS A 294 1.28 0.81 -17.97
N ARG A 295 2.29 1.27 -18.73
CA ARG A 295 2.30 1.14 -20.19
C ARG A 295 2.24 -0.33 -20.61
N ASN A 296 3.07 -1.17 -20.02
CA ASN A 296 3.09 -2.61 -20.30
C ASN A 296 1.75 -3.27 -19.94
N ALA A 297 1.17 -2.93 -18.78
CA ALA A 297 -0.13 -3.44 -18.36
C ALA A 297 -1.26 -3.05 -19.33
N MET A 298 -1.27 -1.82 -19.83
CA MET A 298 -2.23 -1.37 -20.83
C MET A 298 -2.09 -2.16 -22.14
N ALA A 299 -0.88 -2.38 -22.61
CA ALA A 299 -0.63 -3.14 -23.83
C ALA A 299 -1.06 -4.62 -23.68
N VAL A 300 -0.68 -5.25 -22.57
CA VAL A 300 -1.08 -6.61 -22.20
C VAL A 300 -2.61 -6.71 -22.10
N ALA A 301 -3.26 -5.79 -21.41
CA ALA A 301 -4.73 -5.79 -21.26
C ALA A 301 -5.45 -5.68 -22.61
N LYS A 302 -5.00 -4.79 -23.50
CA LYS A 302 -5.54 -4.63 -24.86
C LYS A 302 -5.31 -5.85 -25.75
N TYR A 303 -4.18 -6.54 -25.59
CA TYR A 303 -3.90 -7.80 -26.27
C TYR A 303 -4.86 -8.90 -25.79
N LEU A 304 -4.96 -9.07 -24.48
CA LEU A 304 -5.81 -10.10 -23.86
C LEU A 304 -7.29 -9.89 -24.18
N GLU A 305 -7.78 -8.65 -24.20
CA GLU A 305 -9.18 -8.31 -24.51
C GLU A 305 -9.61 -8.81 -25.92
N LYS A 306 -8.66 -8.95 -26.84
CA LYS A 306 -8.92 -9.41 -28.21
C LYS A 306 -8.60 -10.89 -28.43
N HIS A 307 -8.02 -11.55 -27.42
CA HIS A 307 -7.55 -12.92 -27.59
C HIS A 307 -8.71 -13.94 -27.48
N PRO A 308 -8.91 -14.88 -28.44
CA PRO A 308 -10.09 -15.76 -28.49
C PRO A 308 -10.22 -16.71 -27.30
N LYS A 309 -9.13 -17.01 -26.58
CA LYS A 309 -9.13 -17.86 -25.37
C LYS A 309 -9.37 -17.08 -24.08
N VAL A 310 -9.52 -15.78 -24.14
CA VAL A 310 -9.78 -14.91 -22.99
C VAL A 310 -11.25 -14.49 -23.01
N SER A 311 -11.98 -14.83 -21.98
CA SER A 311 -13.42 -14.51 -21.88
C SER A 311 -13.67 -13.13 -21.29
N LYS A 312 -12.78 -12.65 -20.43
CA LYS A 312 -12.91 -11.35 -19.75
C LYS A 312 -11.56 -10.82 -19.28
N VAL A 313 -11.38 -9.51 -19.35
CA VAL A 313 -10.21 -8.81 -18.79
C VAL A 313 -10.69 -7.83 -17.73
N PHE A 314 -10.02 -7.83 -16.59
CA PHE A 314 -10.24 -6.89 -15.49
C PHE A 314 -9.04 -5.95 -15.45
N TYR A 315 -9.20 -4.75 -15.97
CA TYR A 315 -8.19 -3.70 -15.96
C TYR A 315 -8.87 -2.33 -16.05
N PRO A 316 -8.72 -1.47 -15.03
CA PRO A 316 -9.42 -0.17 -14.99
C PRO A 316 -9.09 0.77 -16.15
N GLY A 317 -7.99 0.53 -16.85
CA GLY A 317 -7.58 1.29 -18.03
C GLY A 317 -8.35 0.97 -19.32
N LEU A 318 -9.07 -0.14 -19.40
CA LEU A 318 -9.92 -0.47 -20.55
C LEU A 318 -11.25 0.27 -20.44
N GLU A 319 -11.74 0.79 -21.56
CA GLU A 319 -13.06 1.46 -21.63
C GLU A 319 -14.22 0.49 -21.31
N THR A 320 -14.00 -0.79 -21.50
CA THR A 320 -14.93 -1.87 -21.16
C THR A 320 -15.03 -2.14 -19.66
N HIS A 321 -14.10 -1.63 -18.86
CA HIS A 321 -14.16 -1.78 -17.41
C HIS A 321 -15.27 -0.90 -16.82
N PRO A 322 -16.19 -1.45 -16.00
CA PRO A 322 -17.36 -0.71 -15.51
C PRO A 322 -17.02 0.54 -14.71
N GLN A 323 -15.83 0.60 -14.10
CA GLN A 323 -15.37 1.72 -13.30
C GLN A 323 -14.24 2.54 -13.97
N HIS A 324 -14.07 2.44 -15.30
CA HIS A 324 -13.06 3.20 -16.05
C HIS A 324 -13.14 4.71 -15.77
N ALA A 325 -14.35 5.27 -15.78
CA ALA A 325 -14.57 6.69 -15.50
C ALA A 325 -14.13 7.09 -14.07
N LEU A 326 -14.36 6.22 -13.08
CA LEU A 326 -13.90 6.44 -11.71
C LEU A 326 -12.37 6.39 -11.64
N ALA A 327 -11.75 5.38 -12.25
CA ALA A 327 -10.30 5.26 -12.32
C ALA A 327 -9.65 6.52 -12.89
N LYS A 328 -10.16 7.00 -14.02
CA LYS A 328 -9.69 8.20 -14.71
C LYS A 328 -9.82 9.49 -13.88
N ARG A 329 -10.81 9.57 -13.00
CA ARG A 329 -11.02 10.71 -12.10
C ARG A 329 -10.13 10.63 -10.85
N GLN A 330 -9.92 9.43 -10.30
CA GLN A 330 -9.31 9.21 -8.99
C GLN A 330 -7.80 8.94 -9.07
N MET A 331 -7.34 8.38 -10.19
CA MET A 331 -5.96 7.95 -10.40
C MET A 331 -5.33 8.74 -11.57
N SER A 332 -3.99 8.90 -11.53
CA SER A 332 -3.25 9.54 -12.63
C SER A 332 -2.93 8.56 -13.78
N ASP A 333 -2.94 7.24 -13.52
CA ASP A 333 -2.86 6.14 -14.48
C ASP A 333 -3.51 4.92 -13.83
N PHE A 334 -3.67 3.82 -14.55
CA PHE A 334 -4.55 2.69 -14.20
C PHE A 334 -3.87 1.55 -13.45
N GLY A 335 -2.58 1.68 -13.14
CA GLY A 335 -1.80 0.66 -12.43
C GLY A 335 -1.20 -0.40 -13.34
N ALA A 336 -0.45 -1.31 -12.74
CA ALA A 336 0.30 -2.33 -13.46
C ALA A 336 -0.17 -3.78 -13.16
N MET A 337 -1.32 -3.91 -12.49
CA MET A 337 -1.98 -5.20 -12.30
C MET A 337 -3.01 -5.42 -13.40
N VAL A 338 -3.04 -6.62 -13.97
CA VAL A 338 -4.06 -7.06 -14.93
C VAL A 338 -4.58 -8.42 -14.47
N SER A 339 -5.89 -8.59 -14.41
CA SER A 339 -6.48 -9.90 -14.22
C SER A 339 -7.33 -10.26 -15.42
N PHE A 340 -7.39 -11.54 -15.76
CA PHE A 340 -8.21 -12.01 -16.87
C PHE A 340 -8.71 -13.43 -16.64
N GLU A 341 -9.76 -13.79 -17.30
CA GLU A 341 -10.38 -15.10 -17.29
C GLU A 341 -10.06 -15.85 -18.56
N ILE A 342 -9.42 -17.02 -18.43
CA ILE A 342 -9.16 -17.91 -19.56
C ILE A 342 -10.36 -18.85 -19.77
N ALA A 343 -10.76 -19.06 -21.02
CA ALA A 343 -11.72 -20.08 -21.36
C ALA A 343 -11.12 -21.48 -21.11
N GLY A 344 -11.93 -22.39 -20.54
CA GLY A 344 -11.47 -23.73 -20.15
C GLY A 344 -11.15 -23.91 -18.65
N GLY A 345 -11.33 -22.86 -17.84
CA GLY A 345 -11.29 -22.94 -16.38
C GLY A 345 -9.92 -23.32 -15.81
N TYR A 346 -9.92 -24.15 -14.76
CA TYR A 346 -8.73 -24.49 -13.99
C TYR A 346 -7.60 -25.10 -14.83
N ASP A 347 -7.91 -26.11 -15.64
CA ASP A 347 -6.89 -26.84 -16.42
C ASP A 347 -6.22 -25.93 -17.47
N ALA A 348 -6.99 -25.06 -18.12
CA ALA A 348 -6.47 -24.08 -19.05
C ALA A 348 -5.60 -23.03 -18.35
N ALA A 349 -6.01 -22.56 -17.15
CA ALA A 349 -5.24 -21.62 -16.36
C ALA A 349 -3.88 -22.21 -15.92
N VAL A 350 -3.89 -23.45 -15.41
CA VAL A 350 -2.67 -24.16 -15.01
C VAL A 350 -1.76 -24.41 -16.22
N CYS A 351 -2.34 -24.85 -17.33
CA CYS A 351 -1.60 -25.04 -18.57
C CYS A 351 -0.88 -23.75 -18.99
N MET A 352 -1.61 -22.65 -19.10
CA MET A 352 -1.06 -21.35 -19.51
C MET A 352 0.09 -20.92 -18.58
N MET A 353 -0.08 -20.98 -17.27
CA MET A 353 0.97 -20.57 -16.32
C MET A 353 2.23 -21.46 -16.39
N ASN A 354 2.08 -22.74 -16.76
CA ASN A 354 3.22 -23.64 -16.92
C ASN A 354 3.98 -23.43 -18.25
N HIS A 355 3.45 -22.62 -19.17
CA HIS A 355 4.05 -22.35 -20.48
C HIS A 355 4.57 -20.91 -20.64
N VAL A 356 4.52 -20.08 -19.60
CA VAL A 356 5.18 -18.77 -19.64
C VAL A 356 6.68 -18.91 -19.44
N HIS A 357 7.45 -18.02 -20.05
CA HIS A 357 8.91 -17.97 -19.99
C HIS A 357 9.46 -16.64 -19.48
N VAL A 358 8.76 -15.53 -19.76
CA VAL A 358 9.12 -14.18 -19.33
C VAL A 358 8.40 -13.85 -18.03
N PHE A 359 7.09 -14.11 -17.96
CA PHE A 359 6.36 -14.02 -16.71
C PHE A 359 6.84 -15.10 -15.73
N THR A 360 7.22 -14.71 -14.53
CA THR A 360 7.61 -15.66 -13.48
C THR A 360 6.37 -16.13 -12.72
N LEU A 361 6.19 -17.46 -12.64
CA LEU A 361 5.14 -18.06 -11.83
C LEU A 361 5.48 -17.93 -10.34
N ALA A 362 4.96 -16.89 -9.72
CA ALA A 362 5.17 -16.60 -8.31
C ALA A 362 4.03 -15.75 -7.74
N VAL A 363 3.80 -15.87 -6.45
CA VAL A 363 2.97 -14.93 -5.70
C VAL A 363 3.72 -13.61 -5.48
N SER A 364 3.02 -12.56 -5.07
CA SER A 364 3.48 -11.19 -4.91
C SER A 364 3.14 -10.34 -6.13
N LEU A 365 3.66 -9.11 -6.18
CA LEU A 365 3.42 -8.13 -7.23
C LEU A 365 4.36 -6.92 -7.08
N GLY A 366 4.39 -6.08 -8.09
CA GLY A 366 5.03 -4.76 -8.01
C GLY A 366 6.55 -4.79 -8.11
N CYS A 367 7.12 -5.93 -8.53
CA CYS A 367 8.54 -6.05 -8.89
C CYS A 367 8.83 -5.45 -10.26
N VAL A 368 10.10 -5.26 -10.56
CA VAL A 368 10.57 -4.85 -11.90
C VAL A 368 10.37 -5.95 -12.94
N ASP A 369 10.38 -7.22 -12.53
CA ASP A 369 10.04 -8.40 -13.32
C ASP A 369 8.54 -8.70 -13.24
N SER A 370 8.00 -9.24 -14.33
CA SER A 370 6.60 -9.62 -14.45
C SER A 370 6.29 -10.93 -13.74
N LEU A 371 5.19 -10.95 -12.98
CA LEU A 371 4.74 -12.12 -12.25
C LEU A 371 3.36 -12.58 -12.72
N VAL A 372 3.13 -13.89 -12.67
CA VAL A 372 1.83 -14.53 -12.92
C VAL A 372 1.45 -15.43 -11.76
N GLN A 373 0.17 -15.41 -11.40
CA GLN A 373 -0.39 -16.33 -10.39
C GLN A 373 -1.83 -16.70 -10.69
N HIS A 374 -2.26 -17.83 -10.10
CA HIS A 374 -3.65 -18.30 -10.09
C HIS A 374 -4.29 -18.01 -8.73
N PRO A 375 -5.17 -17.00 -8.62
CA PRO A 375 -5.76 -16.63 -7.33
C PRO A 375 -6.49 -17.79 -6.65
N ALA A 376 -7.28 -18.57 -7.39
CA ALA A 376 -8.12 -19.65 -6.84
C ALA A 376 -7.32 -20.76 -6.15
N SER A 377 -6.16 -21.17 -6.69
CA SER A 377 -5.33 -22.24 -6.10
C SER A 377 -4.17 -21.75 -5.23
N MET A 378 -3.92 -20.44 -5.18
CA MET A 378 -2.79 -19.84 -4.45
C MET A 378 -3.28 -18.91 -3.34
N THR A 379 -3.48 -17.63 -3.65
CA THR A 379 -3.77 -16.60 -2.64
C THR A 379 -5.15 -16.74 -1.98
N HIS A 380 -6.10 -17.40 -2.63
CA HIS A 380 -7.46 -17.64 -2.13
C HIS A 380 -7.80 -19.15 -2.00
N ALA A 381 -6.77 -20.01 -1.96
CA ALA A 381 -6.94 -21.46 -1.80
C ALA A 381 -7.60 -21.85 -0.47
N VAL A 382 -7.49 -21.00 0.54
CA VAL A 382 -8.12 -21.19 1.85
C VAL A 382 -9.63 -20.89 1.87
N TYR A 383 -10.13 -20.21 0.83
CA TYR A 383 -11.56 -19.90 0.70
C TYR A 383 -12.32 -21.13 0.19
N THR A 384 -13.57 -21.32 0.66
CA THR A 384 -14.44 -22.33 0.06
C THR A 384 -14.77 -21.96 -1.38
N PRO A 385 -15.15 -22.95 -2.24
CA PRO A 385 -15.59 -22.66 -3.61
C PRO A 385 -16.71 -21.63 -3.68
N GLU A 386 -17.67 -21.68 -2.73
CA GLU A 386 -18.78 -20.74 -2.64
C GLU A 386 -18.30 -19.33 -2.29
N ALA A 387 -17.35 -19.21 -1.35
CA ALA A 387 -16.78 -17.91 -0.98
C ALA A 387 -15.96 -17.30 -2.12
N ARG A 388 -15.20 -18.13 -2.88
CA ARG A 388 -14.51 -17.67 -4.09
C ARG A 388 -15.49 -17.19 -5.17
N ALA A 389 -16.54 -17.97 -5.42
CA ALA A 389 -17.58 -17.59 -6.39
C ALA A 389 -18.29 -16.28 -6.01
N HIS A 390 -18.57 -16.08 -4.70
CA HIS A 390 -19.15 -14.83 -4.20
C HIS A 390 -18.20 -13.64 -4.41
N ALA A 391 -16.90 -13.85 -4.23
CA ALA A 391 -15.86 -12.85 -4.49
C ALA A 391 -15.53 -12.70 -6.00
N GLY A 392 -16.24 -13.38 -6.91
CA GLY A 392 -15.99 -13.34 -8.35
C GLY A 392 -14.67 -14.00 -8.79
N ILE A 393 -14.08 -14.84 -7.93
CA ILE A 393 -12.81 -15.53 -8.20
C ILE A 393 -13.13 -16.90 -8.79
N THR A 394 -13.09 -17.00 -10.11
CA THR A 394 -13.32 -18.24 -10.84
C THR A 394 -12.07 -19.10 -10.93
N ASP A 395 -12.23 -20.37 -11.29
CA ASP A 395 -11.12 -21.28 -11.50
C ASP A 395 -10.30 -20.98 -12.79
N GLY A 396 -10.82 -20.11 -13.68
CA GLY A 396 -10.11 -19.62 -14.86
C GLY A 396 -9.42 -18.28 -14.67
N LEU A 397 -9.51 -17.67 -13.47
CA LEU A 397 -8.95 -16.34 -13.20
C LEU A 397 -7.43 -16.39 -13.04
N ILE A 398 -6.73 -15.59 -13.84
CA ILE A 398 -5.28 -15.40 -13.78
C ILE A 398 -5.00 -13.94 -13.44
N ARG A 399 -4.03 -13.68 -12.57
CA ARG A 399 -3.57 -12.33 -12.22
C ARG A 399 -2.12 -12.14 -12.66
N LEU A 400 -1.88 -11.06 -13.39
CA LEU A 400 -0.57 -10.59 -13.82
C LEU A 400 -0.16 -9.36 -13.03
N SER A 401 1.13 -9.29 -12.66
CA SER A 401 1.81 -8.07 -12.25
C SER A 401 2.82 -7.72 -13.32
N CYS A 402 2.54 -6.69 -14.13
CA CYS A 402 3.41 -6.30 -15.22
C CYS A 402 4.62 -5.53 -14.71
N GLY A 403 5.80 -5.98 -15.09
CA GLY A 403 7.08 -5.34 -14.80
C GLY A 403 7.49 -4.35 -15.88
N ILE A 404 8.81 -4.16 -16.02
CA ILE A 404 9.39 -3.15 -16.90
C ILE A 404 10.10 -3.73 -18.13
N GLU A 405 9.85 -4.99 -18.47
CA GLU A 405 10.36 -5.69 -19.64
C GLU A 405 9.91 -4.99 -20.95
N ASP A 406 10.42 -5.45 -22.06
CA ASP A 406 9.94 -5.00 -23.35
C ASP A 406 8.51 -5.49 -23.60
N GLU A 407 7.62 -4.57 -23.99
CA GLU A 407 6.18 -4.80 -24.18
C GLU A 407 5.89 -5.97 -25.13
N GLU A 408 6.66 -6.02 -26.24
CA GLU A 408 6.49 -7.08 -27.24
C GLU A 408 6.84 -8.47 -26.70
N ASP A 409 7.82 -8.57 -25.80
CA ASP A 409 8.23 -9.85 -25.22
C ASP A 409 7.18 -10.36 -24.24
N LEU A 410 6.57 -9.47 -23.44
CA LEU A 410 5.42 -9.83 -22.58
C LEU A 410 4.24 -10.36 -23.40
N ILE A 411 3.91 -9.70 -24.51
CA ILE A 411 2.81 -10.12 -25.40
C ILE A 411 3.14 -11.45 -26.08
N LYS A 412 4.37 -11.63 -26.59
CA LYS A 412 4.79 -12.89 -27.20
C LYS A 412 4.78 -14.06 -26.23
N ASP A 413 5.16 -13.84 -24.98
CA ASP A 413 5.15 -14.86 -23.94
C ASP A 413 3.72 -15.31 -23.62
N LEU A 414 2.79 -14.36 -23.46
CA LEU A 414 1.38 -14.66 -23.25
C LEU A 414 0.73 -15.34 -24.45
N ASP A 415 1.05 -14.90 -25.67
CA ASP A 415 0.57 -15.54 -26.91
C ASP A 415 1.04 -17.00 -27.02
N HIS A 416 2.32 -17.24 -26.73
CA HIS A 416 2.89 -18.58 -26.69
C HIS A 416 2.17 -19.47 -25.66
N ALA A 417 2.05 -18.98 -24.43
CA ALA A 417 1.43 -19.74 -23.34
C ALA A 417 -0.06 -20.02 -23.60
N LEU A 418 -0.81 -19.03 -24.09
CA LEU A 418 -2.23 -19.21 -24.45
C LEU A 418 -2.42 -20.19 -25.62
N LYS A 419 -1.54 -20.19 -26.62
CA LYS A 419 -1.60 -21.14 -27.74
C LYS A 419 -1.32 -22.58 -27.35
N ALA A 420 -0.44 -22.79 -26.36
CA ALA A 420 -0.08 -24.14 -25.87
C ALA A 420 -1.26 -24.86 -25.16
N CYS A 421 -2.27 -24.14 -24.72
CA CYS A 421 -3.41 -24.70 -24.00
C CYS A 421 -4.57 -24.99 -24.96
N HIS A 422 -5.25 -26.11 -24.77
CA HIS A 422 -6.37 -26.57 -25.60
C HIS A 422 -7.71 -26.11 -25.04
#